data_2e7801d8ee28ed030818e89973ac2cd9
#
_entry.id   2e7801d8ee28ed030818e89973ac2cd9
#
_cell.length_a   1.000
_cell.length_b   1.000
_cell.length_c   1.000
_cell.angle_alpha   90.00
_cell.angle_beta   90.00
_cell.angle_gamma   90.00
#
_symmetry.space_group_name_H-M   'P 1'
#
loop_
_entity.id
_entity.type
_entity.pdbx_description
1 polymer ?
#
loop_
_entity_poly.entity_id
_entity_poly.type
_entity_poly.pdbx_seq_one_letter_code
_entity_poly.pdbx_strand_id
1 'polypeptide(L)'
;MTDMKKSIKITVASISALVLAMACIVAAPLLKDVLNDIVNPAYRETVIFPDNGRANPKDTTICIDGIEIRMIGVRGGKIHCEGLRHEFEIEDFYLGETEVTQELWKAVMGDNPAINQGGDDYPVENVDLVECFRFMSRLDSLSGVPFTLPSYPVWLYGIYLGGHGDSGDLLEERAWYEANSGGRTHSVKQKQADALGLYDMLGNVAEWTISGSDPLFFTVGGSYESDKVHCSAGMMDMAHGDVALGSLGLRLAIPAYKLNQLPYEDK
;
A
#
# COMPACT_ATOMS: atom_id res chain seq x y z
N MET A 1 45.11 -47.09 4.77
CA MET A 1 43.65 -46.99 4.65
C MET A 1 43.22 -45.70 5.31
N THR A 2 43.44 -44.68 4.62
CA THR A 2 43.02 -43.30 4.90
C THR A 2 42.11 -42.93 3.75
N ASP A 3 40.85 -42.67 3.99
CA ASP A 3 40.27 -41.58 3.24
C ASP A 3 38.82 -41.29 3.65
N MET A 4 38.51 -40.06 3.44
CA MET A 4 37.18 -39.49 3.24
C MET A 4 36.31 -39.16 4.49
N LYS A 5 36.60 -38.00 5.02
CA LYS A 5 35.53 -37.10 5.45
C LYS A 5 35.81 -35.69 4.96
N LYS A 6 35.54 -35.40 3.68
CA LYS A 6 35.30 -34.06 3.20
C LYS A 6 33.89 -33.66 3.62
N SER A 7 33.81 -32.98 4.72
CA SER A 7 32.58 -32.32 5.19
C SER A 7 32.23 -31.21 4.20
N ILE A 8 31.16 -31.41 3.42
CA ILE A 8 30.59 -30.35 2.58
C ILE A 8 29.92 -29.38 3.54
N LYS A 9 30.56 -28.28 3.85
CA LYS A 9 29.90 -27.13 4.46
C LYS A 9 29.12 -26.44 3.37
N ILE A 10 27.85 -26.84 3.20
CA ILE A 10 26.90 -26.05 2.46
C ILE A 10 26.51 -24.90 3.39
N THR A 11 26.98 -23.71 3.13
CA THR A 11 26.59 -22.50 3.85
C THR A 11 25.15 -22.19 3.53
N VAL A 12 24.40 -21.70 4.51
CA VAL A 12 22.98 -21.27 4.36
C VAL A 12 22.80 -20.32 3.17
N ALA A 13 23.80 -19.49 2.86
CA ALA A 13 23.87 -18.66 1.66
C ALA A 13 23.79 -19.45 0.33
N SER A 14 24.33 -20.67 0.28
CA SER A 14 24.29 -21.51 -0.93
C SER A 14 22.93 -22.15 -1.14
N ILE A 15 22.19 -22.42 -0.07
CA ILE A 15 20.81 -22.96 -0.14
C ILE A 15 19.85 -21.85 -0.57
N SER A 16 20.01 -20.64 -0.05
CA SER A 16 19.21 -19.47 -0.46
C SER A 16 19.40 -19.14 -1.94
N ALA A 17 20.65 -19.20 -2.44
CA ALA A 17 20.95 -18.98 -3.85
C ALA A 17 20.37 -20.09 -4.75
N LEU A 18 20.32 -21.34 -4.28
CA LEU A 18 19.77 -22.47 -5.04
C LEU A 18 18.23 -22.43 -5.07
N VAL A 19 17.60 -22.04 -3.97
CA VAL A 19 16.13 -21.85 -3.89
C VAL A 19 15.71 -20.64 -4.72
N LEU A 20 16.48 -19.54 -4.68
CA LEU A 20 16.25 -18.39 -5.58
C LEU A 20 16.44 -18.78 -7.04
N ALA A 21 17.47 -19.57 -7.37
CA ALA A 21 17.70 -20.06 -8.74
C ALA A 21 16.62 -21.02 -9.20
N MET A 22 16.07 -21.89 -8.34
CA MET A 22 14.96 -22.77 -8.67
C MET A 22 13.63 -22.03 -8.78
N ALA A 23 13.37 -21.06 -7.90
CA ALA A 23 12.23 -20.16 -8.03
C ALA A 23 12.32 -19.34 -9.33
N CYS A 24 13.49 -18.86 -9.70
CA CYS A 24 13.73 -18.21 -10.98
C CYS A 24 13.54 -19.15 -12.19
N ILE A 25 13.85 -20.43 -12.08
CA ILE A 25 13.72 -21.38 -13.20
C ILE A 25 12.26 -21.78 -13.42
N VAL A 26 11.45 -21.93 -12.38
CA VAL A 26 10.03 -22.31 -12.47
C VAL A 26 9.15 -21.09 -12.73
N ALA A 27 9.48 -19.93 -12.18
CA ALA A 27 8.78 -18.68 -12.42
C ALA A 27 9.38 -17.84 -13.58
N ALA A 28 10.50 -18.26 -14.15
CA ALA A 28 11.23 -17.48 -15.17
C ALA A 28 10.39 -17.10 -16.41
N PRO A 29 9.51 -17.95 -16.96
CA PRO A 29 8.64 -17.51 -18.04
C PRO A 29 7.63 -16.47 -17.58
N LEU A 30 6.94 -16.70 -16.45
CA LEU A 30 5.98 -15.75 -15.88
C LEU A 30 6.67 -14.47 -15.38
N LEU A 31 7.82 -14.59 -14.72
CA LEU A 31 8.57 -13.43 -14.21
C LEU A 31 9.19 -12.62 -15.34
N LYS A 32 9.62 -13.27 -16.42
CA LYS A 32 10.16 -12.59 -17.60
C LYS A 32 9.09 -11.84 -18.37
N ASP A 33 7.88 -12.40 -18.48
CA ASP A 33 6.75 -11.73 -19.07
C ASP A 33 6.30 -10.57 -18.18
N VAL A 34 6.19 -10.76 -16.86
CA VAL A 34 5.88 -9.70 -15.89
C VAL A 34 6.95 -8.61 -15.86
N LEU A 35 8.24 -8.95 -15.90
CA LEU A 35 9.33 -7.95 -15.91
C LEU A 35 9.43 -7.22 -17.25
N ASN A 36 9.22 -7.89 -18.38
CA ASN A 36 9.17 -7.22 -19.68
C ASN A 36 7.97 -6.27 -19.77
N ASP A 37 6.89 -6.60 -19.11
CA ASP A 37 5.67 -5.81 -19.10
C ASP A 37 5.81 -4.58 -18.17
N ILE A 38 6.54 -4.71 -17.04
CA ILE A 38 6.84 -3.60 -16.12
C ILE A 38 7.82 -2.57 -16.72
N VAL A 39 8.75 -3.01 -17.57
CA VAL A 39 9.80 -2.15 -18.15
C VAL A 39 9.35 -1.47 -19.46
N ASN A 40 8.20 -1.87 -20.03
CA ASN A 40 7.74 -1.33 -21.29
C ASN A 40 6.70 -0.23 -21.10
N PRO A 41 7.04 1.07 -21.37
CA PRO A 41 6.12 2.21 -21.15
C PRO A 41 4.90 2.24 -22.08
N ALA A 42 4.70 1.19 -22.89
CA ALA A 42 3.52 1.06 -23.76
C ALA A 42 2.30 0.45 -23.06
N TYR A 43 2.44 -0.09 -21.84
CA TYR A 43 1.32 -0.66 -21.11
C TYR A 43 0.54 0.44 -20.38
N ARG A 44 -0.54 0.89 -20.99
CA ARG A 44 -1.52 1.77 -20.34
C ARG A 44 -2.54 0.92 -19.62
N GLU A 45 -2.58 1.05 -18.32
CA GLU A 45 -3.67 0.49 -17.54
C GLU A 45 -4.97 1.21 -17.89
N THR A 46 -6.00 0.47 -18.18
CA THR A 46 -7.30 1.03 -18.53
C THR A 46 -8.26 0.79 -17.37
N VAL A 47 -8.66 1.88 -16.71
CA VAL A 47 -9.74 1.83 -15.73
C VAL A 47 -11.06 1.92 -16.45
N ILE A 48 -11.89 0.88 -16.32
CA ILE A 48 -13.23 0.84 -16.92
C ILE A 48 -14.24 1.13 -15.81
N PHE A 49 -14.85 2.29 -15.89
CA PHE A 49 -15.99 2.61 -15.04
C PHE A 49 -17.24 1.98 -15.63
N PRO A 50 -17.99 1.19 -14.86
CA PRO A 50 -19.36 0.88 -15.27
C PRO A 50 -20.14 2.18 -15.21
N ASP A 51 -20.49 2.73 -16.36
CA ASP A 51 -21.38 3.90 -16.46
C ASP A 51 -22.83 3.45 -16.18
N ASN A 52 -23.11 3.20 -14.90
CA ASN A 52 -24.47 2.88 -14.43
C ASN A 52 -25.11 4.06 -13.68
N GLY A 53 -24.53 5.25 -13.74
CA GLY A 53 -25.04 6.46 -13.09
C GLY A 53 -25.02 6.42 -11.55
N ARG A 54 -24.42 5.40 -10.94
CA ARG A 54 -24.34 5.26 -9.49
C ARG A 54 -23.26 6.19 -8.92
N ALA A 55 -23.59 6.96 -7.89
CA ALA A 55 -22.64 7.84 -7.20
C ALA A 55 -21.63 7.02 -6.37
N ASN A 56 -20.50 7.65 -6.01
CA ASN A 56 -19.61 7.13 -4.99
C ASN A 56 -20.35 6.91 -3.67
N PRO A 57 -19.95 5.93 -2.84
CA PRO A 57 -20.36 5.90 -1.45
C PRO A 57 -20.04 7.23 -0.77
N LYS A 58 -20.87 7.67 0.17
CA LYS A 58 -20.57 8.89 0.93
C LYS A 58 -19.37 8.66 1.82
N ASP A 59 -18.45 9.63 1.87
CA ASP A 59 -17.37 9.63 2.84
C ASP A 59 -17.90 9.42 4.26
N THR A 60 -17.12 8.76 5.07
CA THR A 60 -17.45 8.52 6.48
C THR A 60 -16.29 8.90 7.37
N THR A 61 -16.59 9.26 8.62
CA THR A 61 -15.58 9.53 9.64
C THR A 61 -15.82 8.61 10.82
N ILE A 62 -14.79 7.93 11.25
CA ILE A 62 -14.78 7.06 12.41
C ILE A 62 -13.94 7.77 13.48
N CYS A 63 -14.45 7.88 14.70
CA CYS A 63 -13.78 8.60 15.78
C CYS A 63 -13.33 7.60 16.87
N ILE A 64 -12.04 7.65 17.22
CA ILE A 64 -11.43 6.85 18.28
C ILE A 64 -10.72 7.80 19.24
N ASP A 65 -11.19 7.87 20.48
CA ASP A 65 -10.62 8.73 21.54
C ASP A 65 -10.41 10.19 21.11
N GLY A 66 -11.32 10.70 20.26
CA GLY A 66 -11.27 12.06 19.74
C GLY A 66 -10.43 12.21 18.46
N ILE A 67 -9.78 11.14 17.97
CA ILE A 67 -9.04 11.13 16.71
C ILE A 67 -9.99 10.76 15.58
N GLU A 68 -10.08 11.61 14.58
CA GLU A 68 -10.92 11.38 13.39
C GLU A 68 -10.16 10.60 12.32
N ILE A 69 -10.74 9.47 11.92
CA ILE A 69 -10.28 8.66 10.77
C ILE A 69 -11.24 8.91 9.63
N ARG A 70 -10.88 9.79 8.72
CA ARG A 70 -11.70 10.05 7.54
C ARG A 70 -11.45 9.00 6.48
N MET A 71 -12.52 8.40 5.99
CA MET A 71 -12.52 7.38 4.96
C MET A 71 -13.26 7.88 3.72
N ILE A 72 -12.57 7.91 2.59
CA ILE A 72 -13.11 8.37 1.31
C ILE A 72 -13.81 7.23 0.61
N GLY A 73 -15.08 7.42 0.28
CA GLY A 73 -15.90 6.42 -0.40
C GLY A 73 -15.61 6.36 -1.89
N VAL A 74 -15.24 5.19 -2.39
CA VAL A 74 -14.91 4.96 -3.79
C VAL A 74 -15.84 3.92 -4.38
N ARG A 75 -16.52 4.29 -5.46
CA ARG A 75 -17.36 3.34 -6.22
C ARG A 75 -16.47 2.35 -6.96
N GLY A 76 -16.81 1.08 -6.83
CA GLY A 76 -16.15 0.00 -7.54
C GLY A 76 -16.38 0.03 -9.06
N GLY A 77 -15.66 -0.78 -9.76
CA GLY A 77 -15.67 -0.91 -11.20
C GLY A 77 -14.71 -1.99 -11.65
N LYS A 78 -14.08 -1.79 -12.78
CA LYS A 78 -13.09 -2.72 -13.31
C LYS A 78 -11.80 -2.01 -13.63
N ILE A 79 -10.69 -2.66 -13.34
CA ILE A 79 -9.38 -2.24 -13.79
C ILE A 79 -8.78 -3.33 -14.68
N HIS A 80 -8.41 -2.96 -15.87
CA HIS A 80 -7.69 -3.82 -16.78
C HIS A 80 -6.21 -3.45 -16.74
N CYS A 81 -5.40 -4.36 -16.22
CA CYS A 81 -3.95 -4.23 -16.23
C CYS A 81 -3.42 -4.92 -17.47
N GLU A 82 -3.05 -4.17 -18.50
CA GLU A 82 -2.51 -4.74 -19.75
C GLU A 82 -1.27 -5.61 -19.49
N GLY A 83 -0.38 -5.17 -18.61
CA GLY A 83 0.81 -5.91 -18.22
C GLY A 83 0.51 -7.26 -17.60
N LEU A 84 -0.52 -7.38 -16.79
CA LEU A 84 -0.95 -8.65 -16.17
C LEU A 84 -1.93 -9.42 -17.06
N ARG A 85 -2.38 -8.84 -18.17
CA ARG A 85 -3.44 -9.37 -19.03
C ARG A 85 -4.65 -9.86 -18.25
N HIS A 86 -4.97 -9.14 -17.18
CA HIS A 86 -6.00 -9.50 -16.23
C HIS A 86 -6.92 -8.34 -15.93
N GLU A 87 -8.23 -8.62 -15.91
CA GLU A 87 -9.26 -7.68 -15.48
C GLU A 87 -9.62 -8.01 -14.04
N PHE A 88 -9.53 -7.01 -13.15
CA PHE A 88 -9.99 -7.11 -11.77
C PHE A 88 -11.33 -6.40 -11.64
N GLU A 89 -12.29 -7.08 -11.05
CA GLU A 89 -13.54 -6.47 -10.62
C GLU A 89 -13.39 -5.96 -9.20
N ILE A 90 -13.61 -4.66 -9.03
CA ILE A 90 -13.44 -3.97 -7.76
C ILE A 90 -14.82 -3.63 -7.21
N GLU A 91 -15.14 -4.10 -6.03
CA GLU A 91 -16.35 -3.72 -5.30
C GLU A 91 -16.23 -2.29 -4.75
N ASP A 92 -17.35 -1.69 -4.30
CA ASP A 92 -17.30 -0.42 -3.57
C ASP A 92 -16.46 -0.56 -2.30
N PHE A 93 -15.65 0.45 -2.00
CA PHE A 93 -14.73 0.43 -0.87
C PHE A 93 -14.52 1.84 -0.32
N TYR A 94 -13.81 1.91 0.81
CA TYR A 94 -13.31 3.15 1.38
C TYR A 94 -11.80 3.07 1.52
N LEU A 95 -11.11 4.19 1.29
CA LEU A 95 -9.69 4.37 1.61
C LEU A 95 -9.53 5.46 2.66
N GLY A 96 -8.58 5.29 3.55
CA GLY A 96 -8.15 6.35 4.44
C GLY A 96 -7.76 7.59 3.64
N GLU A 97 -8.22 8.77 4.06
CA GLU A 97 -7.90 10.04 3.42
C GLU A 97 -6.39 10.25 3.33
N THR A 98 -5.67 9.77 4.33
CA THR A 98 -4.21 9.82 4.47
C THR A 98 -3.65 8.45 4.82
N GLU A 99 -2.35 8.35 4.88
CA GLU A 99 -1.63 7.33 5.60
C GLU A 99 -2.04 7.32 7.08
N VAL A 100 -1.86 6.20 7.79
CA VAL A 100 -2.07 6.13 9.24
C VAL A 100 -1.05 7.03 9.94
N THR A 101 -1.54 7.94 10.79
CA THR A 101 -0.67 8.87 11.52
C THR A 101 -0.06 8.25 12.77
N GLN A 102 1.04 8.83 13.24
CA GLN A 102 1.67 8.46 14.51
C GLN A 102 0.74 8.66 15.70
N GLU A 103 -0.15 9.67 15.66
CA GLU A 103 -1.18 9.88 16.67
C GLU A 103 -2.12 8.71 16.78
N LEU A 104 -2.72 8.31 15.65
CA LEU A 104 -3.64 7.19 15.60
C LEU A 104 -2.96 5.88 16.02
N TRP A 105 -1.74 5.64 15.53
CA TRP A 105 -0.98 4.47 15.93
C TRP A 105 -0.73 4.41 17.44
N LYS A 106 -0.27 5.51 18.03
CA LYS A 106 -0.04 5.61 19.49
C LYS A 106 -1.31 5.38 20.30
N ALA A 107 -2.43 5.94 19.87
CA ALA A 107 -3.72 5.75 20.56
C ALA A 107 -4.16 4.30 20.60
N VAL A 108 -3.93 3.54 19.50
CA VAL A 108 -4.33 2.15 19.37
C VAL A 108 -3.31 1.17 19.97
N MET A 109 -2.00 1.42 19.75
CA MET A 109 -0.94 0.49 20.12
C MET A 109 -0.27 0.81 21.44
N GLY A 110 -0.27 2.09 21.86
CA GLY A 110 0.34 2.56 23.09
C GLY A 110 1.81 2.93 22.97
N ASP A 111 2.40 2.80 21.78
CA ASP A 111 3.80 3.12 21.47
C ASP A 111 3.92 3.83 20.12
N ASN A 112 5.13 4.26 19.75
CA ASN A 112 5.41 4.86 18.46
C ASN A 112 6.70 4.26 17.87
N PRO A 113 6.62 3.38 16.87
CA PRO A 113 7.78 2.73 16.25
C PRO A 113 8.52 3.63 15.27
N ALA A 114 7.92 4.77 14.87
CA ALA A 114 8.43 5.62 13.81
C ALA A 114 9.85 6.13 14.08
N ILE A 115 10.69 6.08 13.05
CA ILE A 115 12.06 6.64 13.06
C ILE A 115 12.00 8.15 12.87
N ASN A 116 11.12 8.62 11.95
CA ASN A 116 10.93 10.04 11.66
C ASN A 116 9.87 10.66 12.58
N GLN A 117 10.24 10.96 13.82
CA GLN A 117 9.32 11.52 14.82
C GLN A 117 9.20 13.04 14.67
N GLY A 118 8.48 13.49 13.64
CA GLY A 118 8.29 14.93 13.38
C GLY A 118 7.08 15.56 14.08
N GLY A 119 6.10 14.75 14.48
CA GLY A 119 4.85 15.19 15.11
C GLY A 119 3.76 14.12 15.04
N ASP A 120 2.63 14.40 15.68
CA ASP A 120 1.50 13.48 15.76
C ASP A 120 0.81 13.25 14.41
N ASP A 121 0.85 14.24 13.54
CA ASP A 121 0.31 14.25 12.17
C ASP A 121 1.28 13.67 11.10
N TYR A 122 2.45 13.17 11.50
CA TYR A 122 3.34 12.44 10.60
C TYR A 122 2.83 11.03 10.37
N PRO A 123 3.08 10.41 9.19
CA PRO A 123 2.74 9.01 8.98
C PRO A 123 3.51 8.12 9.94
N VAL A 124 2.89 7.05 10.41
CA VAL A 124 3.62 5.99 11.09
C VAL A 124 4.38 5.17 10.04
N GLU A 125 5.62 4.85 10.35
CA GLU A 125 6.49 4.01 9.55
C GLU A 125 7.32 3.09 10.45
N ASN A 126 8.19 2.28 9.87
CA ASN A 126 8.99 1.29 10.60
C ASN A 126 8.11 0.23 11.28
N VAL A 127 7.07 -0.20 10.57
CA VAL A 127 6.11 -1.22 10.97
C VAL A 127 6.14 -2.38 9.99
N ASP A 128 6.19 -3.60 10.50
CA ASP A 128 6.06 -4.80 9.69
C ASP A 128 4.58 -5.16 9.45
N LEU A 129 4.32 -6.11 8.56
CA LEU A 129 2.96 -6.49 8.20
C LEU A 129 2.21 -7.15 9.37
N VAL A 130 2.91 -7.84 10.26
CA VAL A 130 2.31 -8.46 11.47
C VAL A 130 1.86 -7.38 12.45
N GLU A 131 2.64 -6.32 12.61
CA GLU A 131 2.29 -5.16 13.42
C GLU A 131 1.10 -4.40 12.82
N CYS A 132 1.06 -4.23 11.48
CA CYS A 132 -0.08 -3.67 10.79
C CYS A 132 -1.37 -4.48 11.06
N PHE A 133 -1.34 -5.80 10.98
CA PHE A 133 -2.50 -6.64 11.29
C PHE A 133 -2.90 -6.56 12.77
N ARG A 134 -1.92 -6.47 13.66
CA ARG A 134 -2.20 -6.30 15.11
C ARG A 134 -2.84 -4.94 15.39
N PHE A 135 -2.35 -3.88 14.75
CA PHE A 135 -2.93 -2.54 14.81
C PHE A 135 -4.39 -2.56 14.33
N MET A 136 -4.66 -3.09 13.13
CA MET A 136 -6.03 -3.18 12.60
C MET A 136 -6.96 -3.98 13.51
N SER A 137 -6.50 -5.13 14.03
CA SER A 137 -7.31 -5.95 14.95
C SER A 137 -7.69 -5.20 16.24
N ARG A 138 -6.81 -4.37 16.77
CA ARG A 138 -7.11 -3.52 17.94
C ARG A 138 -8.06 -2.38 17.55
N LEU A 139 -7.79 -1.73 16.42
CA LEU A 139 -8.63 -0.66 15.89
C LEU A 139 -10.06 -1.14 15.64
N ASP A 140 -10.21 -2.34 15.05
CA ASP A 140 -11.51 -3.00 14.85
C ASP A 140 -12.25 -3.20 16.19
N SER A 141 -11.52 -3.64 17.21
CA SER A 141 -12.09 -3.86 18.55
C SER A 141 -12.54 -2.57 19.23
N LEU A 142 -11.85 -1.46 18.97
CA LEU A 142 -12.18 -0.14 19.53
C LEU A 142 -13.33 0.54 18.78
N SER A 143 -13.36 0.39 17.45
CA SER A 143 -14.31 1.11 16.58
C SER A 143 -15.57 0.33 16.24
N GLY A 144 -15.51 -1.00 16.33
CA GLY A 144 -16.52 -1.89 15.76
C GLY A 144 -16.50 -1.96 14.23
N VAL A 145 -15.55 -1.31 13.56
CA VAL A 145 -15.43 -1.23 12.10
C VAL A 145 -14.32 -2.15 11.61
N PRO A 146 -14.57 -3.03 10.63
CA PRO A 146 -13.61 -4.01 10.15
C PRO A 146 -12.65 -3.38 9.13
N PHE A 147 -11.54 -2.81 9.60
CA PHE A 147 -10.48 -2.26 8.75
C PHE A 147 -9.63 -3.36 8.12
N THR A 148 -9.01 -3.01 7.01
CA THR A 148 -8.03 -3.84 6.30
C THR A 148 -6.99 -2.95 5.63
N LEU A 149 -5.89 -3.54 5.15
CA LEU A 149 -5.06 -2.89 4.15
C LEU A 149 -5.75 -2.99 2.78
N PRO A 150 -5.52 -2.05 1.86
CA PRO A 150 -5.97 -2.21 0.48
C PRO A 150 -5.26 -3.41 -0.16
N SER A 151 -5.94 -4.12 -1.05
CA SER A 151 -5.24 -4.98 -2.00
C SER A 151 -4.59 -4.13 -3.09
N TYR A 152 -3.55 -4.65 -3.75
CA TYR A 152 -2.90 -3.93 -4.85
C TYR A 152 -3.89 -3.47 -5.94
N PRO A 153 -4.82 -4.30 -6.43
CA PRO A 153 -5.81 -3.84 -7.41
C PRO A 153 -6.75 -2.74 -6.88
N VAL A 154 -7.12 -2.78 -5.60
CA VAL A 154 -7.95 -1.73 -4.95
C VAL A 154 -7.19 -0.43 -4.86
N TRP A 155 -5.93 -0.46 -4.39
CA TRP A 155 -5.06 0.71 -4.30
C TRP A 155 -4.81 1.31 -5.68
N LEU A 156 -4.46 0.45 -6.66
CA LEU A 156 -4.21 0.83 -8.03
C LEU A 156 -5.43 1.47 -8.69
N TYR A 157 -6.61 0.91 -8.45
CA TYR A 157 -7.87 1.47 -8.93
C TYR A 157 -8.12 2.86 -8.33
N GLY A 158 -7.90 3.02 -7.02
CA GLY A 158 -8.05 4.32 -6.34
C GLY A 158 -7.11 5.39 -6.90
N ILE A 159 -5.84 5.08 -7.08
CA ILE A 159 -4.85 6.06 -7.55
C ILE A 159 -5.12 6.51 -9.00
N TYR A 160 -5.59 5.61 -9.87
CA TYR A 160 -6.01 5.98 -11.23
C TYR A 160 -7.24 6.87 -11.23
N LEU A 161 -8.25 6.58 -10.35
CA LEU A 161 -9.41 7.43 -10.17
C LEU A 161 -9.05 8.82 -9.65
N GLY A 162 -8.04 8.89 -8.77
CA GLY A 162 -7.48 10.13 -8.27
C GLY A 162 -6.74 10.96 -9.33
N GLY A 163 -6.56 10.42 -10.54
CA GLY A 163 -5.92 11.13 -11.65
C GLY A 163 -4.38 11.10 -11.58
N HIS A 164 -3.80 10.04 -11.01
CA HIS A 164 -2.34 9.86 -10.97
C HIS A 164 -1.79 9.03 -12.16
N GLY A 165 -2.65 8.48 -13.00
CA GLY A 165 -2.25 7.60 -14.11
C GLY A 165 -1.29 8.24 -15.12
N ASP A 166 -1.41 9.54 -15.37
CA ASP A 166 -0.57 10.31 -16.32
C ASP A 166 0.29 11.39 -15.63
N SER A 167 0.50 11.33 -14.33
CA SER A 167 0.84 12.44 -13.46
C SER A 167 2.33 12.78 -13.33
N GLY A 168 3.14 12.48 -14.30
CA GLY A 168 4.54 12.99 -14.32
C GLY A 168 4.68 14.49 -14.06
N ASP A 169 3.67 15.27 -14.36
CA ASP A 169 3.69 16.74 -14.26
C ASP A 169 3.19 17.27 -12.90
N LEU A 170 2.42 16.46 -12.13
CA LEU A 170 1.85 16.90 -10.85
C LEU A 170 2.53 16.28 -9.63
N LEU A 171 3.60 15.52 -9.80
CA LEU A 171 4.27 14.84 -8.68
C LEU A 171 4.81 15.83 -7.64
N GLU A 172 5.39 16.94 -8.08
CA GLU A 172 5.90 18.00 -7.19
C GLU A 172 4.82 18.58 -6.27
N GLU A 173 3.60 18.66 -6.76
CA GLU A 173 2.49 19.26 -6.06
C GLU A 173 1.80 18.25 -5.11
N ARG A 174 1.90 16.95 -5.39
CA ARG A 174 1.13 15.89 -4.73
C ARG A 174 1.96 14.92 -3.88
N ALA A 175 3.29 14.90 -4.02
CA ALA A 175 4.14 13.92 -3.38
C ALA A 175 5.35 14.52 -2.68
N TRP A 176 5.74 13.89 -1.57
CA TRP A 176 7.04 14.04 -0.95
C TRP A 176 7.93 12.88 -1.38
N TYR A 177 8.96 13.14 -2.21
CA TYR A 177 9.84 12.14 -2.78
C TYR A 177 11.30 12.62 -2.71
N GLU A 178 12.28 11.85 -3.15
CA GLU A 178 13.72 12.12 -2.99
C GLU A 178 14.10 13.58 -3.31
N ALA A 179 13.56 14.13 -4.40
CA ALA A 179 13.99 15.45 -4.87
C ALA A 179 13.47 16.61 -4.01
N ASN A 180 12.38 16.44 -3.23
CA ASN A 180 11.73 17.53 -2.49
C ASN A 180 11.48 17.26 -1.00
N SER A 181 11.68 16.00 -0.53
CA SER A 181 11.41 15.60 0.85
C SER A 181 12.44 16.09 1.87
N GLY A 182 13.66 16.42 1.42
CA GLY A 182 14.78 16.68 2.33
C GLY A 182 15.23 15.45 3.12
N GLY A 183 14.98 14.23 2.58
CA GLY A 183 15.41 12.95 3.15
C GLY A 183 14.64 12.51 4.40
N ARG A 184 13.37 12.89 4.52
CA ARG A 184 12.49 12.55 5.67
C ARG A 184 11.02 12.53 5.27
N THR A 185 10.19 11.95 6.14
CA THR A 185 8.74 12.07 6.07
C THR A 185 8.27 13.48 6.44
N HIS A 186 7.06 13.81 6.07
CA HIS A 186 6.38 15.07 6.38
C HIS A 186 4.99 14.78 6.97
N SER A 187 4.41 15.78 7.65
CA SER A 187 3.01 15.73 8.09
C SER A 187 2.11 15.39 6.91
N VAL A 188 1.13 14.52 7.13
CA VAL A 188 0.15 14.19 6.10
C VAL A 188 -0.61 15.43 5.63
N LYS A 189 -1.14 15.44 4.42
CA LYS A 189 -1.97 16.52 3.84
C LYS A 189 -1.23 17.85 3.61
N GLN A 190 0.09 17.85 3.55
CA GLN A 190 0.84 19.04 3.18
C GLN A 190 0.94 19.27 1.67
N LYS A 191 0.71 18.23 0.89
CA LYS A 191 0.61 18.30 -0.56
C LYS A 191 -0.86 18.39 -1.00
N GLN A 192 -1.10 18.56 -2.30
CA GLN A 192 -2.46 18.64 -2.84
C GLN A 192 -3.14 17.26 -2.83
N ALA A 193 -4.42 17.26 -2.48
CA ALA A 193 -5.26 16.07 -2.64
C ALA A 193 -5.42 15.72 -4.13
N ASP A 194 -5.67 14.48 -4.39
CA ASP A 194 -6.06 13.98 -5.68
C ASP A 194 -7.56 14.28 -6.00
N ALA A 195 -8.05 13.83 -7.16
CA ALA A 195 -9.42 14.08 -7.58
C ALA A 195 -10.48 13.36 -6.72
N LEU A 196 -10.09 12.36 -5.94
CA LEU A 196 -10.97 11.69 -4.96
C LEU A 196 -10.95 12.39 -3.60
N GLY A 197 -9.97 13.25 -3.33
CA GLY A 197 -9.72 13.83 -2.02
C GLY A 197 -8.75 13.03 -1.16
N LEU A 198 -8.00 12.09 -1.75
CA LEU A 198 -6.93 11.35 -1.08
C LEU A 198 -5.63 12.16 -1.13
N TYR A 199 -4.86 12.08 -0.06
CA TYR A 199 -3.55 12.72 0.07
C TYR A 199 -2.45 11.68 0.16
N ASP A 200 -1.26 12.09 -0.23
CA ASP A 200 -0.03 11.33 -0.06
C ASP A 200 -0.11 9.89 -0.62
N MET A 201 -0.90 9.70 -1.70
CA MET A 201 -0.98 8.41 -2.41
C MET A 201 0.34 8.05 -3.10
N LEU A 202 1.21 9.03 -3.33
CA LEU A 202 2.56 8.86 -3.85
C LEU A 202 3.53 9.58 -2.91
N GLY A 203 4.69 8.94 -2.65
CA GLY A 203 5.72 9.50 -1.78
C GLY A 203 5.36 9.43 -0.30
N ASN A 204 5.96 10.26 0.52
CA ASN A 204 5.94 10.28 1.98
C ASN A 204 6.36 8.92 2.56
N VAL A 205 5.48 7.94 2.73
CA VAL A 205 5.85 6.55 3.02
C VAL A 205 5.23 5.60 2.00
N ALA A 206 5.97 4.56 1.64
CA ALA A 206 5.41 3.44 0.89
C ALA A 206 4.35 2.73 1.74
N GLU A 207 3.35 2.15 1.11
CA GLU A 207 2.21 1.56 1.80
C GLU A 207 2.17 0.05 1.63
N TRP A 208 1.99 -0.67 2.74
CA TRP A 208 1.71 -2.09 2.71
C TRP A 208 0.37 -2.39 2.01
N THR A 209 0.33 -3.46 1.22
CA THR A 209 -0.91 -4.05 0.71
C THR A 209 -1.10 -5.47 1.23
N ILE A 210 -2.35 -5.99 1.17
CA ILE A 210 -2.61 -7.41 1.43
C ILE A 210 -2.35 -8.31 0.22
N SER A 211 -1.85 -7.76 -0.89
CA SER A 211 -1.53 -8.52 -2.09
C SER A 211 -0.13 -9.09 -2.03
N GLY A 212 0.01 -10.28 -2.56
CA GLY A 212 1.22 -11.07 -2.50
C GLY A 212 0.95 -12.42 -1.84
N SER A 213 2.00 -13.07 -1.42
CA SER A 213 1.91 -14.31 -0.67
C SER A 213 3.13 -14.43 0.25
N ASP A 214 2.92 -15.01 1.43
CA ASP A 214 4.02 -15.26 2.36
C ASP A 214 5.20 -15.96 1.65
N PRO A 215 6.42 -15.45 1.75
CA PRO A 215 6.84 -14.33 2.61
C PRO A 215 6.84 -12.95 1.94
N LEU A 216 6.46 -12.81 0.66
CA LEU A 216 6.61 -11.57 -0.12
C LEU A 216 5.25 -10.91 -0.37
N PHE A 217 5.16 -9.63 -0.01
CA PHE A 217 3.98 -8.79 -0.18
C PHE A 217 4.32 -7.54 -0.97
N PHE A 218 3.32 -6.97 -1.65
CA PHE A 218 3.51 -5.76 -2.42
C PHE A 218 3.44 -4.53 -1.52
N THR A 219 4.35 -3.60 -1.79
CA THR A 219 4.34 -2.23 -1.28
C THR A 219 4.20 -1.26 -2.45
N VAL A 220 3.52 -0.15 -2.25
CA VAL A 220 3.07 0.74 -3.31
C VAL A 220 3.30 2.22 -2.95
N GLY A 221 3.22 3.10 -3.93
CA GLY A 221 3.24 4.55 -3.76
C GLY A 221 4.65 5.17 -3.79
N GLY A 222 5.68 4.40 -3.51
CA GLY A 222 7.01 4.95 -3.24
C GLY A 222 7.04 5.74 -1.93
N SER A 223 8.16 6.38 -1.60
CA SER A 223 8.38 7.07 -0.34
C SER A 223 9.16 8.36 -0.50
N TYR A 224 9.44 9.04 0.60
CA TYR A 224 10.31 10.20 0.64
C TYR A 224 11.75 9.95 0.13
N GLU A 225 12.18 8.68 0.05
CA GLU A 225 13.49 8.26 -0.46
C GLU A 225 13.44 7.83 -1.93
N SER A 226 12.25 7.65 -2.48
CA SER A 226 12.06 7.13 -3.84
C SER A 226 12.27 8.21 -4.88
N ASP A 227 12.83 7.83 -6.03
CA ASP A 227 12.90 8.71 -7.17
C ASP A 227 11.54 8.88 -7.87
N LYS A 228 11.47 9.73 -8.87
CA LYS A 228 10.25 10.02 -9.61
C LYS A 228 9.64 8.78 -10.28
N VAL A 229 10.43 7.79 -10.67
CA VAL A 229 9.94 6.58 -11.34
C VAL A 229 9.23 5.68 -10.33
N HIS A 230 9.80 5.52 -9.14
CA HIS A 230 9.21 4.70 -8.08
C HIS A 230 8.00 5.37 -7.40
N CYS A 231 7.90 6.71 -7.44
CA CYS A 231 6.70 7.45 -7.05
C CYS A 231 5.70 7.56 -8.20
N SER A 232 5.20 6.43 -8.71
CA SER A 232 4.23 6.40 -9.80
C SER A 232 3.18 5.31 -9.60
N ALA A 233 1.99 5.49 -10.20
CA ALA A 233 0.85 4.61 -10.00
C ALA A 233 1.09 3.15 -10.37
N GLY A 234 1.86 2.90 -11.43
CA GLY A 234 2.15 1.55 -11.93
C GLY A 234 3.33 0.85 -11.25
N MET A 235 4.04 1.54 -10.36
CA MET A 235 5.19 0.94 -9.67
C MET A 235 4.75 0.28 -8.37
N MET A 236 5.26 -0.92 -8.16
CA MET A 236 5.14 -1.67 -6.92
C MET A 236 6.49 -2.30 -6.60
N ASP A 237 6.79 -2.39 -5.33
CA ASP A 237 7.92 -3.15 -4.81
C ASP A 237 7.42 -4.38 -4.06
N MET A 238 8.34 -5.28 -3.75
CA MET A 238 8.06 -6.44 -2.91
C MET A 238 8.92 -6.41 -1.67
N ALA A 239 8.28 -6.56 -0.53
CA ALA A 239 8.97 -6.66 0.76
C ALA A 239 8.57 -7.97 1.48
N HIS A 240 9.48 -8.48 2.27
CA HIS A 240 9.21 -9.58 3.20
C HIS A 240 8.26 -9.08 4.28
N GLY A 241 7.25 -9.87 4.66
CA GLY A 241 6.22 -9.43 5.63
C GLY A 241 6.74 -9.10 7.03
N ASP A 242 7.99 -9.46 7.35
CA ASP A 242 8.68 -9.15 8.61
C ASP A 242 9.65 -7.94 8.51
N VAL A 243 9.63 -7.23 7.37
CA VAL A 243 10.47 -6.05 7.17
C VAL A 243 9.78 -4.81 7.73
N ALA A 244 10.52 -4.04 8.52
CA ALA A 244 10.12 -2.71 8.97
C ALA A 244 11.18 -1.70 8.49
N LEU A 245 10.75 -0.63 7.81
CA LEU A 245 11.63 0.39 7.24
C LEU A 245 11.09 1.79 7.59
N GLY A 246 11.99 2.75 7.80
CA GLY A 246 11.63 4.15 8.05
C GLY A 246 10.95 4.86 6.88
N SER A 247 10.78 4.17 5.77
CA SER A 247 10.09 4.63 4.57
C SER A 247 8.85 3.80 4.22
N LEU A 248 8.42 2.88 5.12
CA LEU A 248 7.31 1.96 4.88
C LEU A 248 6.28 2.02 6.01
N GLY A 249 5.07 2.40 5.67
CA GLY A 249 3.91 2.55 6.53
C GLY A 249 2.67 1.86 5.97
N LEU A 250 1.49 2.42 6.25
CA LEU A 250 0.23 1.82 5.82
C LEU A 250 -0.87 2.86 5.63
N ARG A 251 -1.85 2.51 4.79
CA ARG A 251 -3.15 3.19 4.64
C ARG A 251 -4.27 2.21 4.94
N LEU A 252 -5.33 2.69 5.59
CA LEU A 252 -6.51 1.89 5.90
C LEU A 252 -7.44 1.77 4.68
N ALA A 253 -8.12 0.63 4.60
CA ALA A 253 -9.24 0.41 3.69
C ALA A 253 -10.40 -0.27 4.41
N ILE A 254 -11.62 -0.14 3.88
CA ILE A 254 -12.80 -0.87 4.32
C ILE A 254 -13.57 -1.31 3.08
N PRO A 255 -13.84 -2.61 2.87
CA PRO A 255 -14.81 -3.04 1.87
C PRO A 255 -16.20 -2.51 2.22
N ALA A 256 -16.86 -1.78 1.30
CA ALA A 256 -18.11 -1.09 1.61
C ALA A 256 -19.24 -2.02 2.10
N TYR A 257 -19.27 -3.26 1.61
CA TYR A 257 -20.27 -4.23 2.08
C TYR A 257 -20.13 -4.58 3.57
N LYS A 258 -18.91 -4.51 4.11
CA LYS A 258 -18.67 -4.77 5.54
C LYS A 258 -19.20 -3.61 6.40
N LEU A 259 -19.04 -2.37 5.95
CA LEU A 259 -19.55 -1.21 6.66
C LEU A 259 -21.09 -1.20 6.69
N ASN A 260 -21.73 -1.63 5.59
CA ASN A 260 -23.17 -1.73 5.49
C ASN A 260 -23.80 -2.85 6.34
N GLN A 261 -23.00 -3.75 6.88
CA GLN A 261 -23.44 -4.84 7.76
C GLN A 261 -23.36 -4.49 9.25
N LEU A 262 -22.78 -3.34 9.59
CA LEU A 262 -22.75 -2.88 10.97
C LEU A 262 -24.20 -2.56 11.42
N PRO A 263 -24.57 -2.91 12.66
CA PRO A 263 -25.88 -2.53 13.20
C PRO A 263 -26.00 -1.00 13.17
N TYR A 264 -27.10 -0.52 12.59
CA TYR A 264 -27.42 0.92 12.58
C TYR A 264 -27.67 1.33 14.03
N GLU A 265 -26.68 1.96 14.66
CA GLU A 265 -26.92 2.66 15.91
C GLU A 265 -27.56 4.00 15.57
N ASP A 266 -28.89 4.11 15.80
CA ASP A 266 -29.58 5.38 15.77
C ASP A 266 -28.91 6.32 16.78
N LYS A 267 -28.16 7.31 16.28
CA LYS A 267 -27.66 8.45 17.07
C LYS A 267 -28.53 9.67 16.85
#